data_d7c029fd630eac99b842e6b317aadf75
#
_entry.id   d7c029fd630eac99b842e6b317aadf75
#
_cell.length_a   1.000
_cell.length_b   1.000
_cell.length_c   1.000
_cell.angle_alpha   90.00
_cell.angle_beta   90.00
_cell.angle_gamma   90.00
#
_symmetry.space_group_name_H-M   'P 1'
#
loop_
_entity.id
_entity.type
_entity.pdbx_description
1 polymer ?
#
loop_
_entity_poly.entity_id
_entity_poly.type
_entity_poly.pdbx_seq_one_letter_code
_entity_poly.pdbx_strand_id
1 'polypeptide(L)'
;GLMEMDDLKFSYVDNSIYDLFARSRWISPIFFSDTYRSAFEIADYSNRTFYNGKLVIATDDSKLKTPPGLKPGIHWTEIESTIRAAGGGGCFSLEEVATVYDIIEDLLIKKTYSGTIGIIAPFRNQATRLQDRIFGGDIPQEKLLHAELHVDTAHGFQGDERDLIIFSLCSGGEMPRGSLGFIRNKTNLFNVAVSR
;
A
#
# COMPACT_ATOMS: atom_id res chain seq x y z
N GLY A 1 -38.64 -20.31 -11.45
CA GLY A 1 -37.62 -21.28 -11.16
C GLY A 1 -36.55 -20.64 -10.32
N LEU A 2 -36.44 -21.05 -9.07
CA LEU A 2 -35.30 -20.73 -8.20
C LEU A 2 -34.07 -21.34 -8.83
N MET A 3 -32.99 -20.58 -8.96
CA MET A 3 -31.69 -21.07 -9.39
C MET A 3 -31.36 -22.31 -8.58
N GLU A 4 -31.14 -23.45 -9.24
CA GLU A 4 -30.34 -24.51 -8.68
C GLU A 4 -28.92 -23.95 -8.46
N MET A 5 -28.67 -23.59 -7.25
CA MET A 5 -27.32 -23.31 -6.77
C MET A 5 -26.66 -24.68 -6.60
N ASP A 6 -26.18 -25.22 -7.69
CA ASP A 6 -25.29 -26.38 -7.68
C ASP A 6 -24.13 -26.06 -6.76
N ASP A 7 -24.09 -26.70 -5.62
CA ASP A 7 -23.01 -27.06 -4.68
C ASP A 7 -21.64 -26.33 -4.75
N LEU A 8 -21.60 -25.11 -5.23
CA LEU A 8 -20.48 -24.25 -4.96
C LEU A 8 -20.56 -23.85 -3.50
N LYS A 9 -19.81 -24.55 -2.66
CA LYS A 9 -19.46 -24.11 -1.31
C LYS A 9 -18.80 -22.75 -1.43
N PHE A 10 -19.62 -21.71 -1.56
CA PHE A 10 -19.15 -20.34 -1.63
C PHE A 10 -18.70 -19.97 -0.22
N SER A 11 -17.38 -20.09 0.01
CA SER A 11 -16.77 -19.65 1.24
C SER A 11 -16.56 -18.13 1.16
N TYR A 12 -17.28 -17.34 1.95
CA TYR A 12 -17.05 -15.89 2.08
C TYR A 12 -15.66 -15.55 2.64
N VAL A 13 -14.94 -16.53 3.17
CA VAL A 13 -13.57 -16.39 3.66
C VAL A 13 -12.58 -16.35 2.49
N ASP A 14 -12.87 -17.13 1.43
CA ASP A 14 -11.96 -17.31 0.29
C ASP A 14 -12.41 -16.55 -0.96
N ASN A 15 -13.67 -16.12 -1.01
CA ASN A 15 -14.25 -15.48 -2.17
C ASN A 15 -14.98 -14.19 -1.79
N SER A 16 -14.83 -13.17 -2.61
CA SER A 16 -15.60 -11.92 -2.48
C SER A 16 -16.98 -12.04 -3.15
N ILE A 17 -17.86 -11.11 -2.82
CA ILE A 17 -19.16 -10.98 -3.49
C ILE A 17 -18.98 -10.73 -5.01
N TYR A 18 -17.88 -10.06 -5.39
CA TYR A 18 -17.50 -9.87 -6.79
C TYR A 18 -17.21 -11.20 -7.49
N ASP A 19 -16.49 -12.12 -6.83
CA ASP A 19 -16.18 -13.44 -7.42
C ASP A 19 -17.46 -14.26 -7.67
N LEU A 20 -18.46 -14.11 -6.77
CA LEU A 20 -19.77 -14.73 -6.96
C LEU A 20 -20.46 -14.21 -8.22
N PHE A 21 -20.52 -12.88 -8.37
CA PHE A 21 -21.16 -12.26 -9.52
C PHE A 21 -20.37 -12.46 -10.83
N ALA A 22 -19.05 -12.40 -10.79
CA ALA A 22 -18.19 -12.58 -11.95
C ALA A 22 -18.28 -14.00 -12.53
N ARG A 23 -18.63 -15.01 -11.71
CA ARG A 23 -18.88 -16.40 -12.14
C ARG A 23 -20.32 -16.63 -12.59
N SER A 24 -21.20 -15.69 -12.39
CA SER A 24 -22.60 -15.81 -12.80
C SER A 24 -22.72 -15.77 -14.33
N ARG A 25 -23.48 -16.68 -14.91
CA ARG A 25 -23.79 -16.68 -16.34
C ARG A 25 -24.74 -15.54 -16.77
N TRP A 26 -25.36 -14.87 -15.79
CA TRP A 26 -26.39 -13.85 -16.01
C TRP A 26 -25.86 -12.43 -15.90
N ILE A 27 -24.63 -12.26 -15.43
CA ILE A 27 -24.01 -10.96 -15.19
C ILE A 27 -22.72 -10.90 -15.98
N SER A 28 -22.60 -9.91 -16.87
CA SER A 28 -21.34 -9.61 -17.56
C SER A 28 -20.67 -8.45 -16.83
N PRO A 29 -19.47 -8.67 -16.25
CA PRO A 29 -18.71 -7.58 -15.63
C PRO A 29 -18.38 -6.49 -16.64
N ILE A 30 -18.59 -5.23 -16.27
CA ILE A 30 -18.10 -4.09 -17.03
C ILE A 30 -16.73 -3.72 -16.45
N PHE A 31 -15.74 -3.67 -17.32
CA PHE A 31 -14.38 -3.30 -16.96
C PHE A 31 -14.16 -1.81 -17.25
N PHE A 32 -13.83 -1.03 -16.22
CA PHE A 32 -13.39 0.35 -16.37
C PHE A 32 -11.91 0.36 -16.71
N SER A 33 -11.56 0.76 -17.92
CA SER A 33 -10.19 0.66 -18.42
C SER A 33 -9.30 1.83 -18.05
N ASP A 34 -9.89 3.01 -17.87
CA ASP A 34 -9.10 4.24 -17.70
C ASP A 34 -8.72 4.46 -16.24
N THR A 35 -7.44 4.80 -16.02
CA THR A 35 -6.91 5.19 -14.70
C THR A 35 -6.22 6.53 -14.77
N TYR A 36 -6.46 7.38 -13.75
CA TYR A 36 -5.97 8.76 -13.65
C TYR A 36 -5.25 9.04 -12.34
N ARG A 37 -5.08 8.03 -11.49
CA ARG A 37 -4.67 8.20 -10.09
C ARG A 37 -3.17 8.30 -9.90
N SER A 38 -2.43 7.31 -10.36
CA SER A 38 -1.02 7.12 -10.03
C SER A 38 -0.13 7.53 -11.19
N ALA A 39 1.13 7.85 -10.90
CA ALA A 39 2.16 8.04 -11.91
C ALA A 39 2.20 6.86 -12.90
N PHE A 40 2.59 7.14 -14.14
CA PHE A 40 2.60 6.15 -15.21
C PHE A 40 3.31 4.85 -14.79
N GLU A 41 4.49 4.94 -14.20
CA GLU A 41 5.30 3.78 -13.79
C GLU A 41 4.57 2.90 -12.78
N ILE A 42 3.87 3.51 -11.82
CA ILE A 42 3.09 2.79 -10.80
C ILE A 42 1.87 2.10 -11.44
N ALA A 43 1.14 2.84 -12.27
CA ALA A 43 -0.04 2.32 -12.93
C ALA A 43 0.32 1.21 -13.94
N ASP A 44 1.43 1.34 -14.67
CA ASP A 44 1.91 0.35 -15.62
C ASP A 44 2.36 -0.95 -14.92
N TYR A 45 3.03 -0.83 -13.76
CA TYR A 45 3.34 -2.00 -12.93
C TYR A 45 2.06 -2.76 -12.54
N SER A 46 1.06 -2.06 -12.03
CA SER A 46 -0.23 -2.66 -11.65
C SER A 46 -0.94 -3.25 -12.87
N ASN A 47 -0.93 -2.54 -14.00
CA ASN A 47 -1.55 -2.97 -15.26
C ASN A 47 -0.98 -4.29 -15.75
N ARG A 48 0.33 -4.42 -15.81
CA ARG A 48 1.00 -5.65 -16.26
C ARG A 48 0.79 -6.81 -15.27
N THR A 49 0.87 -6.52 -13.98
CA THR A 49 0.88 -7.56 -12.94
C THR A 49 -0.53 -8.09 -12.64
N PHE A 50 -1.54 -7.22 -12.61
CA PHE A 50 -2.88 -7.56 -12.11
C PHE A 50 -4.00 -7.42 -13.14
N TYR A 51 -3.83 -6.61 -14.19
CA TYR A 51 -4.89 -6.29 -15.15
C TYR A 51 -4.59 -6.76 -16.58
N ASN A 52 -3.53 -7.56 -16.78
CA ASN A 52 -3.15 -8.14 -18.08
C ASN A 52 -2.99 -7.08 -19.20
N GLY A 53 -2.51 -5.90 -18.88
CA GLY A 53 -2.31 -4.82 -19.84
C GLY A 53 -3.59 -4.11 -20.32
N LYS A 54 -4.73 -4.32 -19.65
CA LYS A 54 -6.04 -3.78 -20.09
C LYS A 54 -6.33 -2.36 -19.64
N LEU A 55 -5.52 -1.79 -18.73
CA LEU A 55 -5.71 -0.42 -18.29
C LEU A 55 -5.14 0.57 -19.30
N VAL A 56 -5.89 1.63 -19.56
CA VAL A 56 -5.43 2.83 -20.25
C VAL A 56 -4.98 3.83 -19.19
N ILE A 57 -3.69 4.15 -19.17
CA ILE A 57 -3.12 5.07 -18.19
C ILE A 57 -3.22 6.47 -18.76
N ALA A 58 -4.13 7.26 -18.20
CA ALA A 58 -4.43 8.62 -18.64
C ALA A 58 -3.97 9.68 -17.62
N THR A 59 -3.14 9.29 -16.63
CA THR A 59 -2.57 10.22 -15.66
C THR A 59 -1.61 11.20 -16.35
N ASP A 60 -1.75 12.47 -16.02
CA ASP A 60 -0.79 13.51 -16.39
C ASP A 60 0.22 13.68 -15.25
N ASP A 61 1.39 13.06 -15.38
CA ASP A 61 2.43 13.08 -14.36
C ASP A 61 2.89 14.49 -13.98
N SER A 62 2.71 15.49 -14.87
CA SER A 62 3.08 16.87 -14.58
C SER A 62 2.20 17.54 -13.52
N LYS A 63 1.03 16.95 -13.22
CA LYS A 63 0.08 17.45 -12.21
C LYS A 63 0.25 16.77 -10.85
N LEU A 64 1.10 15.76 -10.77
CA LEU A 64 1.35 15.04 -9.53
C LEU A 64 2.24 15.86 -8.59
N LYS A 65 1.90 15.88 -7.31
CA LYS A 65 2.71 16.51 -6.27
C LYS A 65 3.82 15.56 -5.83
N THR A 66 4.97 15.66 -6.48
CA THR A 66 6.12 14.84 -6.14
C THR A 66 7.03 15.52 -5.11
N PRO A 67 7.70 14.74 -4.23
CA PRO A 67 8.70 15.30 -3.34
C PRO A 67 9.83 16.00 -4.09
N PRO A 68 10.38 17.11 -3.55
CA PRO A 68 11.47 17.83 -4.17
C PRO A 68 12.68 16.93 -4.46
N GLY A 69 13.15 16.97 -5.70
CA GLY A 69 14.29 16.17 -6.17
C GLY A 69 13.95 14.75 -6.64
N LEU A 70 12.69 14.33 -6.55
CA LEU A 70 12.23 13.06 -7.10
C LEU A 70 11.39 13.28 -8.37
N LYS A 71 11.29 12.25 -9.19
CA LYS A 71 10.34 12.17 -10.30
C LYS A 71 9.12 11.35 -9.87
N PRO A 72 7.95 11.53 -10.51
CA PRO A 72 6.83 10.62 -10.32
C PRO A 72 7.25 9.18 -10.65
N GLY A 73 6.86 8.21 -9.82
CA GLY A 73 7.20 6.80 -10.05
C GLY A 73 7.50 6.02 -8.78
N ILE A 74 8.20 4.90 -8.94
CA ILE A 74 8.56 4.00 -7.86
C ILE A 74 10.04 4.22 -7.51
N HIS A 75 10.31 4.46 -6.22
CA HIS A 75 11.66 4.63 -5.69
C HIS A 75 11.96 3.57 -4.65
N TRP A 76 13.13 2.95 -4.73
CA TRP A 76 13.60 1.95 -3.77
C TRP A 76 14.66 2.53 -2.86
N THR A 77 14.54 2.20 -1.57
CA THR A 77 15.59 2.45 -0.57
C THR A 77 15.93 1.11 0.08
N GLU A 78 17.15 0.64 -0.13
CA GLU A 78 17.66 -0.54 0.55
C GLU A 78 18.08 -0.17 1.98
N ILE A 79 17.65 -0.97 2.95
CA ILE A 79 17.92 -0.76 4.37
C ILE A 79 18.49 -2.06 4.94
N GLU A 80 19.67 -1.98 5.52
CA GLU A 80 20.19 -3.07 6.36
C GLU A 80 19.33 -3.17 7.62
N SER A 81 18.46 -4.16 7.67
CA SER A 81 17.49 -4.28 8.75
C SER A 81 17.42 -5.70 9.31
N THR A 82 17.17 -5.77 10.62
CA THR A 82 16.85 -7.01 11.31
C THR A 82 15.35 -7.16 11.43
N ILE A 83 14.80 -8.24 10.88
CA ILE A 83 13.39 -8.54 10.98
C ILE A 83 13.12 -9.32 12.28
N ARG A 84 12.27 -8.76 13.13
CA ARG A 84 11.91 -9.32 14.44
C ARG A 84 10.49 -9.85 14.43
N ALA A 85 10.31 -11.06 14.95
CA ALA A 85 8.97 -11.63 15.16
C ALA A 85 8.21 -10.80 16.21
N ALA A 86 6.93 -10.61 16.00
CA ALA A 86 6.05 -9.95 16.95
C ALA A 86 5.18 -10.96 17.69
N GLY A 87 4.92 -10.73 18.98
CA GLY A 87 3.93 -11.49 19.74
C GLY A 87 2.55 -11.34 19.10
N GLY A 88 1.85 -12.47 18.91
CA GLY A 88 0.54 -12.46 18.23
C GLY A 88 0.58 -12.54 16.70
N GLY A 89 1.76 -12.70 16.11
CA GLY A 89 1.96 -12.85 14.66
C GLY A 89 2.46 -11.58 13.97
N GLY A 90 2.97 -11.76 12.75
CA GLY A 90 3.62 -10.70 11.99
C GLY A 90 5.05 -10.43 12.42
N CYS A 91 5.63 -9.37 11.89
CA CYS A 91 6.99 -8.95 12.19
C CYS A 91 7.13 -7.43 12.14
N PHE A 92 8.32 -6.95 12.53
CA PHE A 92 8.68 -5.53 12.48
C PHE A 92 10.20 -5.35 12.31
N SER A 93 10.59 -4.18 11.83
CA SER A 93 11.97 -3.71 11.74
C SER A 93 12.09 -2.32 12.36
N LEU A 94 12.95 -2.16 13.35
CA LEU A 94 13.22 -0.85 13.95
C LEU A 94 14.06 0.03 13.05
N GLU A 95 14.91 -0.56 12.25
CA GLU A 95 15.76 0.13 11.28
C GLU A 95 14.91 0.77 10.16
N GLU A 96 13.89 0.05 9.67
CA GLU A 96 12.93 0.64 8.73
C GLU A 96 12.11 1.76 9.39
N VAL A 97 11.68 1.58 10.65
CA VAL A 97 10.95 2.63 11.40
C VAL A 97 11.79 3.91 11.51
N ALA A 98 13.08 3.77 11.87
CA ALA A 98 13.98 4.91 11.97
C ALA A 98 14.17 5.60 10.61
N THR A 99 14.45 4.84 9.56
CA THR A 99 14.65 5.39 8.21
C THR A 99 13.39 6.09 7.69
N VAL A 100 12.20 5.52 7.90
CA VAL A 100 10.95 6.18 7.50
C VAL A 100 10.75 7.48 8.26
N TYR A 101 11.05 7.51 9.57
CA TYR A 101 10.99 8.76 10.36
C TYR A 101 11.93 9.83 9.79
N ASP A 102 13.18 9.47 9.49
CA ASP A 102 14.17 10.40 8.93
C ASP A 102 13.74 10.94 7.56
N ILE A 103 13.12 10.09 6.73
CA ILE A 103 12.54 10.51 5.43
C ILE A 103 11.41 11.53 5.66
N ILE A 104 10.49 11.29 6.59
CA ILE A 104 9.38 12.20 6.88
C ILE A 104 9.91 13.52 7.44
N GLU A 105 10.86 13.48 8.38
CA GLU A 105 11.50 14.68 8.91
C GLU A 105 12.16 15.50 7.80
N ASP A 106 12.95 14.86 6.94
CA ASP A 106 13.61 15.53 5.81
C ASP A 106 12.61 16.18 4.85
N LEU A 107 11.53 15.47 4.51
CA LEU A 107 10.48 15.98 3.63
C LEU A 107 9.74 17.17 4.22
N LEU A 108 9.30 17.08 5.47
CA LEU A 108 8.43 18.08 6.08
C LEU A 108 9.20 19.27 6.66
N ILE A 109 10.43 19.08 7.17
CA ILE A 109 11.21 20.11 7.82
C ILE A 109 12.20 20.76 6.85
N LYS A 110 13.05 19.95 6.19
CA LYS A 110 14.12 20.48 5.33
C LYS A 110 13.62 20.84 3.94
N LYS A 111 12.82 19.96 3.32
CA LYS A 111 12.32 20.15 1.95
C LYS A 111 10.98 20.85 1.86
N THR A 112 10.31 21.09 2.98
CA THR A 112 9.01 21.76 3.07
C THR A 112 7.98 21.19 2.07
N TYR A 113 7.94 19.87 1.93
CA TYR A 113 7.00 19.19 1.05
C TYR A 113 5.56 19.46 1.49
N SER A 114 4.71 19.84 0.54
CA SER A 114 3.32 20.26 0.78
C SER A 114 2.27 19.25 0.31
N GLY A 115 2.69 18.09 -0.19
CA GLY A 115 1.78 17.00 -0.56
C GLY A 115 1.33 16.18 0.65
N THR A 116 0.29 15.40 0.44
CA THR A 116 -0.22 14.45 1.45
C THR A 116 0.63 13.19 1.49
N ILE A 117 0.80 12.59 2.68
CA ILE A 117 1.71 11.47 2.89
C ILE A 117 0.99 10.29 3.54
N GLY A 118 1.11 9.12 2.92
CA GLY A 118 0.67 7.84 3.48
C GLY A 118 1.85 6.93 3.77
N ILE A 119 1.79 6.20 4.88
CA ILE A 119 2.78 5.19 5.24
C ILE A 119 2.06 3.88 5.42
N ILE A 120 2.42 2.89 4.62
CA ILE A 120 1.77 1.58 4.60
C ILE A 120 2.76 0.52 5.07
N ALA A 121 2.30 -0.38 5.92
CA ALA A 121 3.05 -1.57 6.32
C ALA A 121 2.19 -2.83 6.15
N PRO A 122 2.78 -3.99 5.80
CA PRO A 122 2.02 -5.24 5.69
C PRO A 122 1.58 -5.79 7.03
N PHE A 123 2.25 -5.42 8.12
CA PHE A 123 2.00 -5.93 9.46
C PHE A 123 1.57 -4.85 10.43
N ARG A 124 0.54 -5.13 11.24
CA ARG A 124 0.02 -4.22 12.26
C ARG A 124 1.11 -3.76 13.24
N ASN A 125 2.00 -4.68 13.64
CA ASN A 125 3.09 -4.35 14.56
C ASN A 125 4.08 -3.33 13.97
N GLN A 126 4.35 -3.39 12.65
CA GLN A 126 5.18 -2.40 11.98
C GLN A 126 4.44 -1.06 11.89
N ALA A 127 3.16 -1.08 11.49
CA ALA A 127 2.34 0.14 11.41
C ALA A 127 2.25 0.85 12.76
N THR A 128 2.01 0.13 13.85
CA THR A 128 1.96 0.70 15.20
C THR A 128 3.28 1.36 15.58
N ARG A 129 4.43 0.71 15.34
CA ARG A 129 5.75 1.30 15.65
C ARG A 129 6.06 2.54 14.84
N LEU A 130 5.62 2.56 13.57
CA LEU A 130 5.71 3.75 12.72
C LEU A 130 4.85 4.88 13.28
N GLN A 131 3.61 4.59 13.70
CA GLN A 131 2.73 5.55 14.35
C GLN A 131 3.37 6.11 15.63
N ASP A 132 3.80 5.23 16.54
CA ASP A 132 4.41 5.63 17.81
C ASP A 132 5.65 6.50 17.60
N ARG A 133 6.52 6.13 16.65
CA ARG A 133 7.75 6.88 16.37
C ARG A 133 7.48 8.24 15.74
N ILE A 134 6.54 8.31 14.81
CA ILE A 134 6.28 9.56 14.06
C ILE A 134 5.47 10.54 14.91
N PHE A 135 4.37 10.10 15.51
CA PHE A 135 3.50 10.98 16.30
C PHE A 135 4.05 11.27 17.70
N GLY A 136 4.94 10.42 18.22
CA GLY A 136 5.66 10.66 19.47
C GLY A 136 7.04 11.29 19.33
N GLY A 137 7.46 11.62 18.09
CA GLY A 137 8.77 12.23 17.80
C GLY A 137 8.74 13.75 17.80
N ASP A 138 9.83 14.37 17.28
CA ASP A 138 10.07 15.81 17.34
C ASP A 138 9.48 16.59 16.15
N ILE A 139 8.84 15.93 15.20
CA ILE A 139 8.22 16.59 14.04
C ILE A 139 7.01 17.40 14.53
N PRO A 140 6.93 18.72 14.26
CA PRO A 140 5.82 19.55 14.70
C PRO A 140 4.47 18.99 14.23
N GLN A 141 3.52 18.91 15.14
CA GLN A 141 2.22 18.29 14.88
C GLN A 141 1.46 19.00 13.75
N GLU A 142 1.61 20.33 13.62
CA GLU A 142 1.03 21.11 12.52
C GLU A 142 1.53 20.66 11.14
N LYS A 143 2.80 20.23 11.05
CA LYS A 143 3.38 19.71 9.80
C LYS A 143 2.80 18.35 9.43
N LEU A 144 2.62 17.49 10.43
CA LEU A 144 1.98 16.18 10.23
C LEU A 144 0.52 16.33 9.80
N LEU A 145 -0.21 17.26 10.43
CA LEU A 145 -1.60 17.57 10.07
C LEU A 145 -1.70 18.17 8.66
N HIS A 146 -0.81 19.10 8.31
CA HIS A 146 -0.82 19.73 6.99
C HIS A 146 -0.53 18.72 5.87
N ALA A 147 0.33 17.74 6.14
CA ALA A 147 0.63 16.63 5.24
C ALA A 147 -0.47 15.55 5.23
N GLU A 148 -1.54 15.72 6.01
CA GLU A 148 -2.58 14.70 6.21
C GLU A 148 -1.97 13.31 6.44
N LEU A 149 -0.89 13.27 7.26
CA LEU A 149 -0.09 12.08 7.42
C LEU A 149 -0.93 10.95 8.02
N HIS A 150 -0.97 9.84 7.31
CA HIS A 150 -1.68 8.64 7.72
C HIS A 150 -0.75 7.42 7.71
N VAL A 151 -0.80 6.63 8.76
CA VAL A 151 0.01 5.41 8.90
C VAL A 151 -0.92 4.25 9.24
N ASP A 152 -1.00 3.24 8.40
CA ASP A 152 -1.76 2.02 8.69
C ASP A 152 -1.25 0.83 7.85
N THR A 153 -1.94 -0.29 7.97
CA THR A 153 -1.81 -1.42 7.06
C THR A 153 -2.53 -1.15 5.73
N ALA A 154 -2.23 -1.95 4.70
CA ALA A 154 -2.89 -1.81 3.41
C ALA A 154 -4.43 -1.88 3.48
N HIS A 155 -4.98 -2.60 4.46
CA HIS A 155 -6.43 -2.64 4.69
C HIS A 155 -6.98 -1.31 5.21
N GLY A 156 -6.25 -0.62 6.10
CA GLY A 156 -6.64 0.68 6.62
C GLY A 156 -6.60 1.80 5.57
N PHE A 157 -5.83 1.60 4.50
CA PHE A 157 -5.75 2.51 3.36
C PHE A 157 -6.80 2.26 2.27
N GLN A 158 -7.71 1.30 2.46
CA GLN A 158 -8.71 1.02 1.44
C GLN A 158 -9.66 2.21 1.24
N GLY A 159 -9.63 2.79 0.02
CA GLY A 159 -10.42 3.98 -0.33
C GLY A 159 -9.69 5.30 -0.11
N ASP A 160 -8.53 5.30 0.52
CA ASP A 160 -7.70 6.50 0.76
C ASP A 160 -6.71 6.75 -0.39
N GLU A 161 -6.29 7.99 -0.59
CA GLU A 161 -5.34 8.42 -1.61
C GLU A 161 -4.37 9.45 -1.03
N ARG A 162 -3.09 9.37 -1.43
CA ARG A 162 -2.05 10.31 -1.00
C ARG A 162 -1.13 10.66 -2.16
N ASP A 163 -0.56 11.87 -2.12
CA ASP A 163 0.41 12.32 -3.12
C ASP A 163 1.72 11.51 -3.06
N LEU A 164 2.10 11.06 -1.86
CA LEU A 164 3.25 10.20 -1.60
C LEU A 164 2.85 9.01 -0.73
N ILE A 165 3.20 7.81 -1.18
CA ILE A 165 3.11 6.60 -0.36
C ILE A 165 4.52 6.09 -0.03
N ILE A 166 4.79 5.86 1.25
CA ILE A 166 5.97 5.15 1.73
C ILE A 166 5.53 3.75 2.16
N PHE A 167 6.08 2.73 1.52
CA PHE A 167 5.76 1.35 1.84
C PHE A 167 6.91 0.70 2.61
N SER A 168 6.75 0.54 3.93
CA SER A 168 7.68 -0.18 4.80
C SER A 168 7.41 -1.67 4.69
N LEU A 169 8.17 -2.35 3.85
CA LEU A 169 7.96 -3.76 3.47
C LEU A 169 8.15 -4.73 4.63
N CYS A 170 9.04 -4.40 5.57
CA CYS A 170 9.41 -5.28 6.67
C CYS A 170 9.78 -6.68 6.17
N SER A 171 10.65 -6.75 5.15
CA SER A 171 11.07 -7.98 4.51
C SER A 171 12.58 -8.13 4.52
N GLY A 172 13.08 -9.35 4.79
CA GLY A 172 14.51 -9.66 4.82
C GLY A 172 14.80 -11.13 4.97
N GLY A 173 16.08 -11.52 4.95
CA GLY A 173 16.53 -12.92 4.88
C GLY A 173 16.09 -13.79 6.05
N GLU A 174 15.91 -13.23 7.25
CA GLU A 174 15.54 -13.96 8.49
C GLU A 174 14.05 -13.79 8.85
N MET A 175 13.22 -13.47 7.89
CA MET A 175 11.79 -13.27 8.11
C MET A 175 11.11 -14.55 8.63
N PRO A 176 10.24 -14.47 9.67
CA PRO A 176 9.44 -15.60 10.13
C PRO A 176 8.63 -16.22 8.98
N ARG A 177 8.66 -17.57 8.88
CA ARG A 177 8.01 -18.30 7.76
C ARG A 177 6.55 -17.94 7.56
N GLY A 178 5.79 -17.73 8.64
CA GLY A 178 4.38 -17.32 8.57
C GLY A 178 4.21 -15.91 7.97
N SER A 179 5.08 -14.98 8.32
CA SER A 179 5.07 -13.61 7.77
C SER A 179 5.46 -13.60 6.30
N LEU A 180 6.45 -14.40 5.91
CA LEU A 180 6.83 -14.57 4.50
C LEU A 180 5.68 -15.18 3.69
N GLY A 181 5.01 -16.21 4.22
CA GLY A 181 3.83 -16.81 3.61
C GLY A 181 2.69 -15.80 3.43
N PHE A 182 2.46 -14.92 4.42
CA PHE A 182 1.46 -13.86 4.33
C PHE A 182 1.75 -12.91 3.16
N ILE A 183 2.96 -12.39 3.05
CA ILE A 183 3.34 -11.47 1.95
C ILE A 183 3.19 -12.16 0.59
N ARG A 184 3.70 -13.39 0.46
CA ARG A 184 3.64 -14.13 -0.82
C ARG A 184 2.22 -14.45 -1.27
N ASN A 185 1.31 -14.73 -0.35
CA ASN A 185 -0.06 -15.14 -0.66
C ASN A 185 -1.05 -13.97 -0.78
N LYS A 186 -0.66 -12.77 -0.36
CA LYS A 186 -1.53 -11.57 -0.37
C LYS A 186 -1.08 -10.54 -1.40
N THR A 187 -0.85 -10.97 -2.63
CA THR A 187 -0.43 -10.09 -3.75
C THR A 187 -1.40 -8.92 -3.98
N ASN A 188 -2.70 -9.12 -3.73
CA ASN A 188 -3.69 -8.05 -3.81
C ASN A 188 -3.45 -6.93 -2.80
N LEU A 189 -2.91 -7.22 -1.60
CA LEU A 189 -2.53 -6.19 -0.62
C LEU A 189 -1.42 -5.30 -1.16
N PHE A 190 -0.45 -5.90 -1.87
CA PHE A 190 0.61 -5.15 -2.51
C PHE A 190 0.07 -4.23 -3.61
N ASN A 191 -0.83 -4.72 -4.45
CA ASN A 191 -1.50 -3.90 -5.45
C ASN A 191 -2.25 -2.72 -4.81
N VAL A 192 -2.99 -2.96 -3.74
CA VAL A 192 -3.67 -1.89 -2.98
C VAL A 192 -2.65 -0.88 -2.45
N ALA A 193 -1.55 -1.32 -1.84
CA ALA A 193 -0.52 -0.43 -1.29
C ALA A 193 0.15 0.44 -2.35
N VAL A 194 0.54 -0.16 -3.49
CA VAL A 194 1.28 0.55 -4.56
C VAL A 194 0.38 1.50 -5.35
N SER A 195 -0.92 1.23 -5.45
CA SER A 195 -1.86 2.01 -6.26
C SER A 195 -2.55 3.16 -5.49
N ARG A 196 -2.10 3.51 -4.27
CA ARG A 196 -2.66 4.58 -3.41
C ARG A 196 -1.84 5.85 -3.50
#